data_6456284b250c16e6457e3a4d4077d818
#
_entry.id   6456284b250c16e6457e3a4d4077d818
#
_cell.length_a   1.000
_cell.length_b   1.000
_cell.length_c   1.000
_cell.angle_alpha   90.00
_cell.angle_beta   90.00
_cell.angle_gamma   90.00
#
_symmetry.space_group_name_H-M   'P 1'
#
loop_
_entity.id
_entity.type
_entity.pdbx_description
1 polymer ?
#
loop_
_entity_poly.entity_id
_entity_poly.type
_entity_poly.pdbx_seq_one_letter_code
_entity_poly.pdbx_strand_id
1 'polypeptide(L)'
;MKRIFGLLVIGCVLYACSPILKYGKYSYKCRGLRGPYECSYITINPDSTYEFAMKALGSLAVKCGKWSRTGNTLYAEETKDSMMRAIDSVILGFIRPPQRDTFIIKKNRLMQEKQKFKWEKGEYIYINSKTRFKYKFVPTEN
;
A
#
# COMPACT_ATOMS: atom_id res chain seq x y z
N MET A 1 28.26 33.42 12.34
CA MET A 1 28.22 32.86 10.98
C MET A 1 28.50 31.34 10.93
N LYS A 2 29.51 30.79 11.60
CA LYS A 2 29.81 29.30 11.54
C LYS A 2 28.68 28.39 12.04
N ARG A 3 27.85 28.80 13.01
CA ARG A 3 26.75 27.97 13.54
C ARG A 3 25.54 27.85 12.60
N ILE A 4 25.27 28.90 11.79
CA ILE A 4 24.17 28.89 10.81
C ILE A 4 24.49 27.98 9.64
N PHE A 5 25.77 27.95 9.20
CA PHE A 5 26.21 27.06 8.13
C PHE A 5 26.07 25.57 8.50
N GLY A 6 26.39 25.23 9.77
CA GLY A 6 26.22 23.85 10.27
C GLY A 6 24.76 23.37 10.26
N LEU A 7 23.81 24.23 10.64
CA LEU A 7 22.37 23.92 10.63
C LEU A 7 21.83 23.73 9.20
N LEU A 8 22.30 24.53 8.24
CA LEU A 8 21.91 24.42 6.84
C LEU A 8 22.39 23.14 6.19
N VAL A 9 23.63 22.73 6.48
CA VAL A 9 24.22 21.47 5.98
C VAL A 9 23.50 20.26 6.57
N ILE A 10 23.16 20.25 7.87
CA ILE A 10 22.40 19.19 8.52
C ILE A 10 20.99 19.08 7.92
N GLY A 11 20.31 20.21 7.65
CA GLY A 11 19.01 20.24 6.99
C GLY A 11 19.05 19.62 5.59
N CYS A 12 20.07 19.93 4.79
CA CYS A 12 20.24 19.36 3.45
C CYS A 12 20.52 17.84 3.47
N VAL A 13 21.30 17.35 4.42
CA VAL A 13 21.60 15.91 4.54
C VAL A 13 20.36 15.12 4.95
N LEU A 14 19.53 15.65 5.82
CA LEU A 14 18.26 15.00 6.21
C LEU A 14 17.26 14.94 5.06
N TYR A 15 17.22 15.94 4.19
CA TYR A 15 16.36 15.95 3.00
C TYR A 15 16.83 14.96 1.92
N ALA A 16 18.14 14.76 1.77
CA ALA A 16 18.71 13.86 0.77
C ALA A 16 18.49 12.37 1.08
N CYS A 17 18.09 12.00 2.31
CA CYS A 17 17.89 10.60 2.72
C CYS A 17 16.43 10.13 2.60
N SER A 18 15.49 10.95 2.14
CA SER A 18 14.10 10.53 1.97
C SER A 18 13.98 9.57 0.77
N PRO A 19 13.38 8.37 0.94
CA PRO A 19 13.22 7.45 -0.17
C PRO A 19 12.34 8.06 -1.24
N ILE A 20 12.79 7.95 -2.49
CA ILE A 20 12.04 8.45 -3.65
C ILE A 20 10.85 7.53 -3.90
N LEU A 21 9.63 8.08 -3.93
CA LEU A 21 8.44 7.38 -4.41
C LEU A 21 8.47 7.39 -5.94
N LYS A 22 8.44 6.21 -6.55
CA LYS A 22 8.27 6.07 -7.98
C LYS A 22 6.80 5.95 -8.32
N TYR A 23 6.35 6.65 -9.36
CA TYR A 23 5.02 6.47 -9.90
C TYR A 23 4.98 5.25 -10.81
N GLY A 24 3.89 4.49 -10.76
CA GLY A 24 3.70 3.28 -11.54
C GLY A 24 3.32 2.07 -10.69
N LYS A 25 3.49 0.90 -11.25
CA LYS A 25 3.03 -0.38 -10.69
C LYS A 25 4.04 -0.96 -9.69
N TYR A 26 3.53 -1.38 -8.55
CA TYR A 26 4.23 -2.17 -7.54
C TYR A 26 3.52 -3.52 -7.40
N SER A 27 4.24 -4.61 -7.57
CA SER A 27 3.68 -5.96 -7.59
C SER A 27 4.10 -6.77 -6.37
N TYR A 28 3.18 -7.56 -5.85
CA TYR A 28 3.43 -8.59 -4.86
C TYR A 28 3.21 -9.97 -5.47
N LYS A 29 4.22 -10.85 -5.35
CA LYS A 29 4.18 -12.21 -5.88
C LYS A 29 3.93 -13.22 -4.75
N CYS A 30 2.96 -14.09 -4.97
CA CYS A 30 2.68 -15.25 -4.15
C CYS A 30 3.43 -16.47 -4.71
N ARG A 31 3.63 -17.47 -3.87
CA ARG A 31 4.18 -18.77 -4.28
C ARG A 31 3.03 -19.72 -4.56
N GLY A 32 2.89 -20.13 -5.81
CA GLY A 32 1.93 -21.16 -6.23
C GLY A 32 2.60 -22.49 -6.57
N LEU A 33 1.80 -23.50 -6.87
CA LEU A 33 2.27 -24.85 -7.24
C LEU A 33 3.13 -24.84 -8.52
N ARG A 34 2.86 -23.93 -9.45
CA ARG A 34 3.57 -23.76 -10.73
C ARG A 34 4.63 -22.66 -10.72
N GLY A 35 5.00 -22.17 -9.53
CA GLY A 35 5.97 -21.09 -9.38
C GLY A 35 5.36 -19.78 -8.86
N PRO A 36 6.17 -18.70 -8.79
CA PRO A 36 5.68 -17.41 -8.32
C PRO A 36 4.75 -16.75 -9.34
N TYR A 37 3.61 -16.21 -8.88
CA TYR A 37 2.66 -15.47 -9.70
C TYR A 37 2.29 -14.14 -9.03
N GLU A 38 1.87 -13.15 -9.82
CA GLU A 38 1.37 -11.89 -9.29
C GLU A 38 -0.02 -12.10 -8.66
N CYS A 39 -0.11 -11.93 -7.35
CA CYS A 39 -1.39 -12.06 -6.63
C CYS A 39 -2.02 -10.74 -6.24
N SER A 40 -1.23 -9.68 -6.16
CA SER A 40 -1.76 -8.33 -5.99
C SER A 40 -0.76 -7.29 -6.51
N TYR A 41 -1.28 -6.12 -6.88
CA TYR A 41 -0.47 -4.99 -7.24
C TYR A 41 -1.12 -3.69 -6.76
N ILE A 42 -0.29 -2.66 -6.61
CA ILE A 42 -0.73 -1.29 -6.39
C ILE A 42 -0.10 -0.39 -7.44
N THR A 43 -0.90 0.43 -8.11
CA THR A 43 -0.45 1.46 -9.03
C THR A 43 -0.57 2.82 -8.35
N ILE A 44 0.52 3.56 -8.32
CA ILE A 44 0.59 4.91 -7.76
C ILE A 44 0.72 5.89 -8.90
N ASN A 45 -0.26 6.74 -9.08
CA ASN A 45 -0.29 7.72 -10.16
C ASN A 45 0.21 9.09 -9.70
N PRO A 46 0.81 9.90 -10.58
CA PRO A 46 1.30 11.25 -10.23
C PRO A 46 0.18 12.24 -9.89
N ASP A 47 -1.05 11.99 -10.31
CA ASP A 47 -2.25 12.79 -10.00
C ASP A 47 -2.85 12.54 -8.61
N SER A 48 -2.10 11.89 -7.73
CA SER A 48 -2.53 11.48 -6.38
C SER A 48 -3.64 10.44 -6.35
N THR A 49 -3.89 9.72 -7.45
CA THR A 49 -4.78 8.56 -7.46
C THR A 49 -4.00 7.26 -7.31
N TYR A 50 -4.65 6.22 -6.81
CA TYR A 50 -4.10 4.87 -6.76
C TYR A 50 -5.14 3.84 -7.16
N GLU A 51 -4.64 2.70 -7.62
CA GLU A 51 -5.38 1.48 -7.84
C GLU A 51 -4.69 0.32 -7.11
N PHE A 52 -5.42 -0.38 -6.29
CA PHE A 52 -4.97 -1.63 -5.67
C PHE A 52 -5.81 -2.77 -6.19
N ALA A 53 -5.17 -3.78 -6.76
CA ALA A 53 -5.85 -4.95 -7.30
C ALA A 53 -5.35 -6.22 -6.63
N MET A 54 -6.28 -7.10 -6.30
CA MET A 54 -6.01 -8.43 -5.73
C MET A 54 -6.65 -9.50 -6.60
N LYS A 55 -5.84 -10.49 -7.00
CA LYS A 55 -6.28 -11.67 -7.73
C LYS A 55 -6.65 -12.77 -6.74
N ALA A 56 -7.91 -13.15 -6.70
CA ALA A 56 -8.39 -14.22 -5.83
C ALA A 56 -9.37 -15.12 -6.60
N LEU A 57 -9.18 -16.43 -6.56
CA LEU A 57 -10.09 -17.43 -7.12
C LEU A 57 -10.52 -17.17 -8.58
N GLY A 58 -9.58 -16.71 -9.42
CA GLY A 58 -9.86 -16.37 -10.82
C GLY A 58 -10.53 -15.01 -11.05
N SER A 59 -10.83 -14.26 -10.00
CA SER A 59 -11.40 -12.92 -10.05
C SER A 59 -10.36 -11.87 -9.73
N LEU A 60 -10.59 -10.65 -10.23
CA LEU A 60 -9.83 -9.45 -9.91
C LEU A 60 -10.69 -8.50 -9.10
N ALA A 61 -10.35 -8.30 -7.83
CA ALA A 61 -10.99 -7.29 -7.00
C ALA A 61 -10.14 -6.01 -7.00
N VAL A 62 -10.75 -4.86 -7.30
CA VAL A 62 -10.06 -3.58 -7.44
C VAL A 62 -10.56 -2.60 -6.39
N LYS A 63 -9.63 -1.98 -5.70
CA LYS A 63 -9.83 -0.85 -4.79
C LYS A 63 -9.12 0.36 -5.36
N CYS A 64 -9.82 1.48 -5.48
CA CYS A 64 -9.28 2.72 -5.99
C CYS A 64 -9.53 3.88 -5.03
N GLY A 65 -8.76 4.94 -5.19
CA GLY A 65 -8.89 6.11 -4.34
C GLY A 65 -7.78 7.13 -4.53
N LYS A 66 -7.57 7.93 -3.48
CA LYS A 66 -6.52 8.94 -3.45
C LYS A 66 -5.41 8.53 -2.49
N TRP A 67 -4.20 8.93 -2.80
CA TRP A 67 -3.07 8.76 -1.90
C TRP A 67 -2.50 10.11 -1.46
N SER A 68 -1.91 10.09 -0.27
CA SER A 68 -1.12 11.19 0.27
C SER A 68 0.16 10.64 0.88
N ARG A 69 1.16 11.49 1.12
CA ARG A 69 2.44 11.09 1.66
C ARG A 69 2.88 12.02 2.79
N THR A 70 3.43 11.42 3.85
CA THR A 70 4.15 12.14 4.90
C THR A 70 5.46 11.41 5.18
N GLY A 71 6.58 12.05 4.86
CA GLY A 71 7.90 11.44 4.98
C GLY A 71 8.01 10.14 4.18
N ASN A 72 8.23 9.02 4.86
CA ASN A 72 8.38 7.69 4.27
C ASN A 72 7.06 6.90 4.25
N THR A 73 5.96 7.51 4.69
CA THR A 73 4.67 6.84 4.79
C THR A 73 3.74 7.33 3.69
N LEU A 74 3.16 6.39 2.96
CA LEU A 74 2.12 6.62 1.96
C LEU A 74 0.80 6.14 2.53
N TYR A 75 -0.22 6.96 2.48
CA TYR A 75 -1.59 6.68 2.89
C TYR A 75 -2.44 6.59 1.64
N ALA A 76 -3.16 5.48 1.49
CA ALA A 76 -4.07 5.24 0.39
C ALA A 76 -5.50 5.17 0.94
N GLU A 77 -6.33 6.14 0.60
CA GLU A 77 -7.72 6.27 1.07
C GLU A 77 -8.68 5.83 -0.03
N GLU A 78 -9.48 4.82 0.27
CA GLU A 78 -10.45 4.26 -0.65
C GLU A 78 -11.59 5.23 -0.94
N THR A 79 -11.99 5.36 -2.22
CA THR A 79 -13.18 6.12 -2.59
C THR A 79 -14.47 5.31 -2.41
N LYS A 80 -15.61 6.00 -2.42
CA LYS A 80 -16.94 5.36 -2.27
C LYS A 80 -17.26 4.41 -3.44
N ASP A 81 -16.69 4.65 -4.60
CA ASP A 81 -16.97 3.91 -5.85
C ASP A 81 -16.05 2.71 -6.07
N SER A 82 -15.28 2.33 -5.04
CA SER A 82 -14.38 1.19 -5.13
C SER A 82 -15.17 -0.12 -5.33
N MET A 83 -14.79 -0.90 -6.35
CA MET A 83 -15.37 -2.21 -6.65
C MET A 83 -15.25 -3.17 -5.46
N MET A 84 -14.10 -3.16 -4.78
CA MET A 84 -13.87 -4.00 -3.61
C MET A 84 -14.85 -3.68 -2.48
N ARG A 85 -15.15 -2.40 -2.26
CA ARG A 85 -16.12 -1.95 -1.27
C ARG A 85 -17.54 -2.43 -1.60
N ALA A 86 -17.92 -2.39 -2.88
CA ALA A 86 -19.22 -2.89 -3.32
C ALA A 86 -19.37 -4.39 -3.06
N ILE A 87 -18.33 -5.18 -3.40
CA ILE A 87 -18.28 -6.63 -3.15
C ILE A 87 -18.37 -6.94 -1.66
N ASP A 88 -17.56 -6.28 -0.83
CA ASP A 88 -17.58 -6.45 0.61
C ASP A 88 -18.96 -6.11 1.21
N SER A 89 -19.61 -5.06 0.71
CA SER A 89 -20.95 -4.64 1.18
C SER A 89 -22.03 -5.69 0.89
N VAL A 90 -21.94 -6.35 -0.25
CA VAL A 90 -22.85 -7.47 -0.59
C VAL A 90 -22.61 -8.67 0.32
N ILE A 91 -21.35 -9.04 0.56
CA ILE A 91 -20.99 -10.19 1.39
C ILE A 91 -21.36 -9.96 2.86
N LEU A 92 -21.14 -8.76 3.37
CA LEU A 92 -21.37 -8.42 4.78
C LEU A 92 -22.82 -8.03 5.08
N GLY A 93 -23.64 -7.75 4.04
CA GLY A 93 -25.03 -7.29 4.18
C GLY A 93 -25.19 -5.84 4.70
N PHE A 94 -24.07 -5.07 4.74
CA PHE A 94 -24.10 -3.64 5.11
C PHE A 94 -23.03 -2.87 4.32
N ILE A 95 -23.20 -1.56 4.18
CA ILE A 95 -22.26 -0.69 3.49
C ILE A 95 -21.01 -0.51 4.34
N ARG A 96 -19.92 -1.14 3.91
CA ARG A 96 -18.60 -0.98 4.56
C ARG A 96 -18.08 0.45 4.36
N PRO A 97 -17.56 1.10 5.42
CA PRO A 97 -16.91 2.40 5.26
C PRO A 97 -15.64 2.30 4.39
N PRO A 98 -15.22 3.40 3.73
CA PRO A 98 -13.96 3.45 3.02
C PRO A 98 -12.78 3.08 3.94
N GLN A 99 -11.83 2.32 3.41
CA GLN A 99 -10.64 1.92 4.14
C GLN A 99 -9.46 2.83 3.84
N ARG A 100 -8.57 2.95 4.81
CA ARG A 100 -7.28 3.61 4.66
C ARG A 100 -6.18 2.57 4.83
N ASP A 101 -5.38 2.37 3.79
CA ASP A 101 -4.18 1.54 3.83
C ASP A 101 -2.95 2.40 4.06
N THR A 102 -1.99 1.83 4.78
CA THR A 102 -0.73 2.50 5.09
C THR A 102 0.43 1.68 4.56
N PHE A 103 1.30 2.33 3.78
CA PHE A 103 2.49 1.72 3.21
C PHE A 103 3.73 2.50 3.64
N ILE A 104 4.80 1.78 3.97
CA ILE A 104 6.13 2.35 4.18
C ILE A 104 6.90 2.30 2.87
N ILE A 105 7.37 3.46 2.41
CA ILE A 105 8.20 3.59 1.21
C ILE A 105 9.64 3.22 1.58
N LYS A 106 10.23 2.25 0.88
CA LYS A 106 11.62 1.82 1.10
C LYS A 106 12.31 1.48 -0.21
N LYS A 107 13.13 2.38 -0.72
CA LYS A 107 13.78 2.25 -2.04
C LYS A 107 12.73 2.00 -3.13
N ASN A 108 12.80 0.89 -3.84
CA ASN A 108 11.88 0.48 -4.91
C ASN A 108 10.75 -0.44 -4.38
N ARG A 109 10.29 -0.23 -3.16
CA ARG A 109 9.27 -1.09 -2.51
C ARG A 109 8.28 -0.28 -1.72
N LEU A 110 7.04 -0.76 -1.71
CA LEU A 110 6.03 -0.40 -0.74
C LEU A 110 5.84 -1.57 0.23
N MET A 111 5.82 -1.31 1.51
CA MET A 111 5.69 -2.32 2.55
C MET A 111 4.41 -2.07 3.33
N GLN A 112 3.49 -3.02 3.32
CA GLN A 112 2.23 -2.99 4.06
C GLN A 112 2.26 -4.06 5.15
N GLU A 113 1.82 -3.74 6.36
CA GLU A 113 1.69 -4.73 7.43
C GLU A 113 0.56 -5.69 7.11
N LYS A 114 0.81 -6.99 7.30
CA LYS A 114 -0.24 -8.01 7.19
C LYS A 114 -1.18 -7.85 8.37
N GLN A 115 -2.44 -7.66 8.07
CA GLN A 115 -3.47 -7.77 9.09
C GLN A 115 -3.68 -9.25 9.43
N LYS A 116 -3.64 -9.57 10.72
CA LYS A 116 -4.03 -10.87 11.24
C LYS A 116 -5.26 -10.70 12.11
N PHE A 117 -6.21 -11.59 11.92
CA PHE A 117 -7.39 -11.65 12.76
C PHE A 117 -7.37 -12.97 13.52
N LYS A 118 -7.71 -12.90 14.80
CA LYS A 118 -7.93 -14.06 15.65
C LYS A 118 -9.41 -14.09 16.02
N TRP A 119 -10.03 -15.25 15.87
CA TRP A 119 -11.37 -15.48 16.40
C TRP A 119 -11.28 -15.73 17.90
N GLU A 120 -11.90 -14.88 18.70
CA GLU A 120 -11.92 -15.01 20.15
C GLU A 120 -13.26 -14.54 20.69
N LYS A 121 -13.92 -15.39 21.52
CA LYS A 121 -15.21 -15.08 22.20
C LYS A 121 -16.34 -14.62 21.27
N GLY A 122 -16.39 -15.15 20.03
CA GLY A 122 -17.43 -14.80 19.07
C GLY A 122 -17.16 -13.55 18.22
N GLU A 123 -15.95 -12.99 18.30
CA GLU A 123 -15.54 -11.80 17.55
C GLU A 123 -14.18 -11.99 16.86
N TYR A 124 -13.97 -11.29 15.74
CA TYR A 124 -12.67 -11.19 15.10
C TYR A 124 -11.87 -10.03 15.72
N ILE A 125 -10.78 -10.39 16.41
CA ILE A 125 -9.88 -9.42 17.02
C ILE A 125 -8.70 -9.19 16.07
N TYR A 126 -8.41 -7.92 15.76
CA TYR A 126 -7.23 -7.54 15.01
C TYR A 126 -5.96 -7.78 15.83
N ILE A 127 -5.02 -8.53 15.26
CA ILE A 127 -3.70 -8.74 15.86
C ILE A 127 -2.66 -8.08 14.98
N ASN A 128 -1.88 -7.18 15.55
CA ASN A 128 -0.77 -6.57 14.85
C ASN A 128 0.26 -7.65 14.44
N SER A 129 0.59 -7.73 13.18
CA SER A 129 1.51 -8.73 12.64
C SER A 129 2.84 -8.07 12.26
N LYS A 130 3.96 -8.62 12.74
CA LYS A 130 5.31 -8.22 12.30
C LYS A 130 5.58 -8.58 10.83
N THR A 131 4.75 -9.42 10.21
CA THR A 131 4.88 -9.82 8.81
C THR A 131 4.36 -8.73 7.90
N ARG A 132 5.11 -8.38 6.86
CA ARG A 132 4.78 -7.33 5.90
C ARG A 132 4.68 -7.86 4.48
N PHE A 133 3.69 -7.37 3.72
CA PHE A 133 3.67 -7.50 2.27
C PHE A 133 4.73 -6.56 1.68
N LYS A 134 5.53 -7.06 0.73
CA LYS A 134 6.59 -6.31 0.07
C LYS A 134 6.26 -6.19 -1.42
N TYR A 135 5.63 -5.09 -1.80
CA TYR A 135 5.34 -4.77 -3.20
C TYR A 135 6.61 -4.20 -3.84
N LYS A 136 7.11 -4.84 -4.91
CA LYS A 136 8.29 -4.38 -5.65
C LYS A 136 7.85 -3.55 -6.85
N PHE A 137 8.54 -2.45 -7.11
CA PHE A 137 8.34 -1.64 -8.30
C PHE A 137 8.62 -2.45 -9.56
N VAL A 138 7.71 -2.37 -10.53
CA VAL A 138 7.84 -2.99 -11.85
C VAL A 138 8.10 -1.86 -12.84
N PRO A 139 9.31 -1.77 -13.42
CA PRO A 139 9.59 -0.79 -14.47
C PRO A 139 8.63 -1.04 -15.64
N THR A 140 8.10 0.03 -16.23
CA THR A 140 7.45 -0.04 -17.55
C THR A 140 8.53 -0.32 -18.57
N GLU A 141 8.40 -1.41 -19.32
CA GLU A 141 9.20 -1.61 -20.53
C GLU A 141 8.79 -0.53 -21.53
N ASN A 142 9.73 0.35 -21.87
CA ASN A 142 9.59 1.33 -22.95
C ASN A 142 9.73 0.63 -24.32
#